data_70b32ea74fc4579cb7d9fa2be73eb579
#
_entry.id   70b32ea74fc4579cb7d9fa2be73eb579
#
_cell.length_a   1.000
_cell.length_b   1.000
_cell.length_c   1.000
_cell.angle_alpha   90.00
_cell.angle_beta   90.00
_cell.angle_gamma   90.00
#
_symmetry.space_group_name_H-M   'P 1'
#
loop_
_entity.id
_entity.type
_entity.pdbx_description
1 polymer ?
#
loop_
_entity_poly.entity_id
_entity_poly.type
_entity_poly.pdbx_seq_one_letter_code
_entity_poly.pdbx_strand_id
1 'polypeptide(L)'
;EMTSSLVGSEMCIRDRLNHLRDAHHSALFQLLTADLEGRLTVERLADHLSALADAVLAVVIELAWDSIATRHREYPKFAVIGYGKLGGKELGYASDLDLIFLYDDDAPESESNYVKLVKRMLSWLTLQTSSGILFDVDMRLRPNGQDGLIASNIEMFRKYQRNADGHGAWPWEHQALTRARFCAGDPQVGQQFE
;
A
#
# COMPACT_ATOMS: atom_id res chain seq x y z
N GLU A 1 -16.59 -8.90 -30.66
CA GLU A 1 -15.09 -8.95 -30.61
C GLU A 1 -14.47 -8.19 -29.43
N MET A 2 -15.12 -7.12 -28.87
CA MET A 2 -14.60 -6.38 -27.72
C MET A 2 -14.73 -7.11 -26.38
N THR A 3 -15.63 -8.06 -26.23
CA THR A 3 -15.84 -8.81 -24.97
C THR A 3 -14.79 -9.89 -24.70
N SER A 4 -14.20 -10.49 -25.73
CA SER A 4 -13.17 -11.55 -25.60
C SER A 4 -11.84 -11.04 -25.06
N SER A 5 -11.44 -9.81 -25.41
CA SER A 5 -10.17 -9.21 -24.94
C SER A 5 -10.22 -8.83 -23.45
N LEU A 6 -11.37 -8.36 -22.95
CA LEU A 6 -11.55 -7.99 -21.54
C LEU A 6 -11.57 -9.23 -20.64
N VAL A 7 -12.24 -10.31 -21.07
CA VAL A 7 -12.31 -11.58 -20.32
C VAL A 7 -10.92 -12.22 -20.21
N GLY A 8 -10.11 -12.19 -21.27
CA GLY A 8 -8.73 -12.71 -21.22
C GLY A 8 -7.81 -11.89 -20.30
N SER A 9 -7.98 -10.59 -20.26
CA SER A 9 -7.23 -9.68 -19.36
C SER A 9 -7.60 -9.89 -17.88
N GLU A 10 -8.89 -10.06 -17.57
CA GLU A 10 -9.35 -10.30 -16.19
C GLU A 10 -8.90 -11.67 -15.66
N MET A 11 -8.94 -12.73 -16.47
CA MET A 11 -8.41 -14.04 -16.07
C MET A 11 -6.89 -13.97 -15.79
N CYS A 12 -6.13 -13.29 -16.62
CA CYS A 12 -4.69 -13.11 -16.40
C CYS A 12 -4.38 -12.35 -15.10
N ILE A 13 -5.14 -11.30 -14.77
CA ILE A 13 -4.97 -10.55 -13.52
C ILE A 13 -5.34 -11.40 -12.31
N ARG A 14 -6.45 -12.15 -12.38
CA ARG A 14 -6.86 -13.05 -11.30
C ARG A 14 -5.80 -14.12 -11.03
N ASP A 15 -5.24 -14.71 -12.06
CA ASP A 15 -4.18 -15.71 -11.92
C ASP A 15 -2.93 -15.13 -11.29
N ARG A 16 -2.51 -13.92 -11.70
CA ARG A 16 -1.38 -13.23 -11.09
C ARG A 16 -1.60 -12.95 -9.61
N LEU A 17 -2.82 -12.52 -9.23
CA LEU A 17 -3.17 -12.29 -7.83
C LEU A 17 -3.22 -13.58 -7.00
N ASN A 18 -3.67 -14.70 -7.59
CA ASN A 18 -3.62 -15.98 -6.92
C ASN A 18 -2.17 -16.44 -6.70
N HIS A 19 -1.31 -16.34 -7.72
CA HIS A 19 0.12 -16.63 -7.57
C HIS A 19 0.78 -15.74 -6.50
N LEU A 20 0.41 -14.45 -6.42
CA LEU A 20 0.90 -13.56 -5.38
C LEU A 20 0.48 -14.02 -3.98
N ARG A 21 -0.80 -14.45 -3.82
CA ARG A 21 -1.29 -15.00 -2.55
C ARG A 21 -0.57 -16.29 -2.16
N ASP A 22 -0.40 -17.21 -3.10
CA ASP A 22 0.29 -18.46 -2.86
C ASP A 22 1.75 -18.22 -2.46
N ALA A 23 2.44 -17.29 -3.12
CA ALA A 23 3.81 -16.88 -2.78
C ALA A 23 3.87 -16.22 -1.39
N HIS A 24 2.93 -15.33 -1.07
CA HIS A 24 2.82 -14.70 0.25
C HIS A 24 2.61 -15.73 1.35
N HIS A 25 1.66 -16.66 1.18
CA HIS A 25 1.40 -17.70 2.17
C HIS A 25 2.57 -18.67 2.32
N SER A 26 3.26 -19.01 1.23
CA SER A 26 4.46 -19.82 1.27
C SER A 26 5.57 -19.14 2.08
N ALA A 27 5.80 -17.84 1.87
CA ALA A 27 6.77 -17.06 2.63
C ALA A 27 6.39 -16.97 4.11
N LEU A 28 5.11 -16.70 4.42
CA LEU A 28 4.61 -16.70 5.80
C LEU A 28 4.82 -18.05 6.49
N PHE A 29 4.56 -19.16 5.81
CA PHE A 29 4.77 -20.50 6.34
C PHE A 29 6.24 -20.78 6.65
N GLN A 30 7.15 -20.35 5.77
CA GLN A 30 8.60 -20.48 5.99
C GLN A 30 9.05 -19.66 7.21
N LEU A 31 8.56 -18.42 7.36
CA LEU A 31 8.85 -17.57 8.51
C LEU A 31 8.31 -18.18 9.80
N LEU A 32 7.06 -18.68 9.78
CA LEU A 32 6.46 -19.35 10.92
C LEU A 32 7.26 -20.60 11.34
N THR A 33 7.70 -21.41 10.38
CA THR A 33 8.53 -22.60 10.67
C THR A 33 9.85 -22.19 11.32
N ALA A 34 10.52 -21.15 10.79
CA ALA A 34 11.79 -20.67 11.33
C ALA A 34 11.62 -20.06 12.75
N ASP A 35 10.48 -19.39 13.02
CA ASP A 35 10.12 -18.83 14.31
C ASP A 35 9.89 -19.95 15.33
N LEU A 36 9.06 -20.94 14.99
CA LEU A 36 8.75 -22.08 15.88
C LEU A 36 10.00 -22.93 16.21
N GLU A 37 10.96 -22.99 15.30
CA GLU A 37 12.26 -23.65 15.52
C GLU A 37 13.25 -22.77 16.32
N GLY A 38 12.86 -21.55 16.72
CA GLY A 38 13.72 -20.63 17.45
C GLY A 38 14.90 -20.08 16.64
N ARG A 39 14.82 -20.11 15.30
CA ARG A 39 15.88 -19.61 14.39
C ARG A 39 15.80 -18.10 14.17
N LEU A 40 14.68 -17.47 14.53
CA LEU A 40 14.47 -16.02 14.38
C LEU A 40 14.24 -15.38 15.76
N THR A 41 14.79 -14.18 15.95
CA THR A 41 14.36 -13.30 17.03
C THR A 41 13.09 -12.57 16.61
N VAL A 42 12.34 -12.05 17.60
CA VAL A 42 11.08 -11.31 17.36
C VAL A 42 11.33 -10.13 16.41
N GLU A 43 12.46 -9.40 16.58
CA GLU A 43 12.81 -8.26 15.75
C GLU A 43 13.10 -8.68 14.30
N ARG A 44 13.85 -9.76 14.10
CA ARG A 44 14.13 -10.29 12.76
C ARG A 44 12.87 -10.80 12.07
N LEU A 45 12.00 -11.47 12.83
CA LEU A 45 10.71 -11.90 12.30
C LEU A 45 9.89 -10.70 11.83
N ALA A 46 9.77 -9.65 12.65
CA ALA A 46 9.03 -8.45 12.31
C ALA A 46 9.63 -7.70 11.10
N ASP A 47 10.96 -7.66 10.98
CA ASP A 47 11.65 -7.14 9.79
C ASP A 47 11.30 -7.93 8.52
N HIS A 48 11.31 -9.27 8.59
CA HIS A 48 10.96 -10.12 7.45
C HIS A 48 9.49 -9.98 7.05
N LEU A 49 8.57 -9.93 8.03
CA LEU A 49 7.15 -9.71 7.78
C LEU A 49 6.90 -8.35 7.15
N SER A 50 7.60 -7.30 7.61
CA SER A 50 7.51 -5.96 7.02
C SER A 50 8.07 -5.92 5.59
N ALA A 51 9.20 -6.57 5.33
CA ALA A 51 9.77 -6.67 3.99
C ALA A 51 8.86 -7.45 3.02
N LEU A 52 8.18 -8.49 3.51
CA LEU A 52 7.19 -9.24 2.74
C LEU A 52 5.98 -8.35 2.37
N ALA A 53 5.50 -7.55 3.32
CA ALA A 53 4.43 -6.60 3.06
C ALA A 53 4.84 -5.55 2.02
N ASP A 54 6.05 -4.99 2.13
CA ASP A 54 6.60 -4.03 1.16
C ASP A 54 6.66 -4.64 -0.25
N ALA A 55 7.13 -5.89 -0.38
CA ALA A 55 7.21 -6.61 -1.66
C ALA A 55 5.82 -6.86 -2.26
N VAL A 56 4.84 -7.26 -1.45
CA VAL A 56 3.45 -7.45 -1.91
C VAL A 56 2.85 -6.12 -2.37
N LEU A 57 3.05 -5.03 -1.62
CA LEU A 57 2.58 -3.70 -1.99
C LEU A 57 3.17 -3.24 -3.33
N ALA A 58 4.47 -3.46 -3.56
CA ALA A 58 5.13 -3.11 -4.82
C ALA A 58 4.49 -3.84 -6.01
N VAL A 59 4.30 -5.16 -5.92
CA VAL A 59 3.65 -5.96 -6.97
C VAL A 59 2.20 -5.52 -7.20
N VAL A 60 1.46 -5.24 -6.13
CA VAL A 60 0.06 -4.80 -6.23
C VAL A 60 -0.04 -3.43 -6.91
N ILE A 61 0.89 -2.49 -6.64
CA ILE A 61 0.94 -1.20 -7.34
C ILE A 61 1.10 -1.41 -8.85
N GLU A 62 2.09 -2.19 -9.27
CA GLU A 62 2.37 -2.46 -10.69
C GLU A 62 1.16 -3.08 -11.40
N LEU A 63 0.63 -4.16 -10.85
CA LEU A 63 -0.52 -4.86 -11.42
C LEU A 63 -1.77 -3.97 -11.48
N ALA A 64 -2.02 -3.18 -10.42
CA ALA A 64 -3.18 -2.30 -10.35
C ALA A 64 -3.05 -1.15 -11.34
N TRP A 65 -1.87 -0.54 -11.45
CA TRP A 65 -1.63 0.53 -12.41
C TRP A 65 -1.77 0.06 -13.85
N ASP A 66 -1.18 -1.07 -14.20
CA ASP A 66 -1.28 -1.67 -15.53
C ASP A 66 -2.71 -1.98 -15.96
N SER A 67 -3.56 -2.30 -15.00
CA SER A 67 -4.97 -2.60 -15.25
C SER A 67 -5.84 -1.36 -15.49
N ILE A 68 -5.32 -0.12 -15.28
CA ILE A 68 -6.03 1.12 -15.53
C ILE A 68 -5.87 1.53 -17.00
N ALA A 69 -6.92 1.33 -17.81
CA ALA A 69 -6.88 1.66 -19.22
C ALA A 69 -6.67 3.17 -19.50
N THR A 70 -7.06 4.03 -18.55
CA THR A 70 -6.94 5.49 -18.66
C THR A 70 -5.69 6.05 -18.01
N ARG A 71 -4.69 5.18 -17.67
CA ARG A 71 -3.45 5.68 -17.08
C ARG A 71 -2.77 6.68 -18.01
N HIS A 72 -2.30 7.79 -17.45
CA HIS A 72 -1.73 8.91 -18.19
C HIS A 72 -0.20 8.85 -18.32
N ARG A 73 0.42 7.82 -17.72
CA ARG A 73 1.87 7.57 -17.79
C ARG A 73 2.18 6.09 -17.67
N GLU A 74 3.37 5.70 -18.02
CA GLU A 74 3.84 4.32 -17.95
C GLU A 74 4.01 3.86 -16.49
N TYR A 75 4.73 4.64 -15.68
CA TYR A 75 4.98 4.38 -14.27
C TYR A 75 4.31 5.43 -13.39
N PRO A 76 3.63 5.05 -12.30
CA PRO A 76 2.95 6.01 -11.43
C PRO A 76 3.95 6.78 -10.56
N LYS A 77 3.84 8.08 -10.47
CA LYS A 77 4.51 8.90 -9.44
C LYS A 77 3.74 8.82 -8.13
N PHE A 78 3.84 7.70 -7.47
CA PHE A 78 2.98 7.30 -6.38
C PHE A 78 3.76 6.54 -5.32
N ALA A 79 3.48 6.79 -4.06
CA ALA A 79 4.12 6.14 -2.93
C ALA A 79 3.09 5.63 -1.92
N VAL A 80 3.37 4.47 -1.35
CA VAL A 80 2.68 3.92 -0.18
C VAL A 80 3.55 4.18 1.04
N ILE A 81 2.97 4.86 2.01
CA ILE A 81 3.59 5.15 3.29
C ILE A 81 2.93 4.27 4.36
N GLY A 82 3.74 3.48 5.03
CA GLY A 82 3.31 2.65 6.15
C GLY A 82 3.46 3.39 7.46
N TYR A 83 2.44 3.28 8.29
CA TYR A 83 2.40 3.80 9.66
C TYR A 83 2.38 2.66 10.67
N GLY A 84 2.25 2.97 11.94
CA GLY A 84 2.02 2.01 13.00
C GLY A 84 3.07 0.90 13.04
N LYS A 85 2.60 -0.35 13.05
CA LYS A 85 3.48 -1.53 13.11
C LYS A 85 4.29 -1.73 11.83
N LEU A 86 3.69 -1.47 10.65
CA LEU A 86 4.40 -1.57 9.39
C LEU A 86 5.49 -0.50 9.29
N GLY A 87 5.16 0.75 9.64
CA GLY A 87 6.12 1.86 9.62
C GLY A 87 7.29 1.63 10.58
N GLY A 88 7.00 1.16 11.81
CA GLY A 88 8.01 0.85 12.82
C GLY A 88 8.74 -0.48 12.63
N LYS A 89 8.44 -1.25 11.58
CA LYS A 89 8.95 -2.62 11.36
C LYS A 89 8.68 -3.56 12.54
N GLU A 90 7.47 -3.48 13.09
CA GLU A 90 6.98 -4.29 14.21
C GLU A 90 5.80 -5.16 13.78
N LEU A 91 5.73 -5.53 12.51
CA LEU A 91 4.61 -6.29 11.94
C LEU A 91 4.56 -7.71 12.54
N GLY A 92 3.35 -8.15 12.92
CA GLY A 92 3.07 -9.53 13.31
C GLY A 92 2.28 -10.27 12.23
N TYR A 93 2.11 -11.58 12.38
CA TYR A 93 1.45 -12.45 11.38
C TYR A 93 0.02 -12.03 11.01
N ALA A 94 -0.74 -11.49 11.96
CA ALA A 94 -2.13 -11.07 11.77
C ALA A 94 -2.31 -9.56 11.92
N SER A 95 -1.25 -8.78 11.67
CA SER A 95 -1.34 -7.33 11.72
C SER A 95 -2.01 -6.80 10.46
N ASP A 96 -2.89 -5.83 10.64
CA ASP A 96 -3.35 -4.93 9.59
C ASP A 96 -2.23 -3.99 9.13
N LEU A 97 -2.39 -3.42 7.96
CA LEU A 97 -1.49 -2.41 7.42
C LEU A 97 -2.11 -1.02 7.57
N ASP A 98 -1.49 -0.19 8.39
CA ASP A 98 -1.82 1.25 8.47
C ASP A 98 -1.17 1.96 7.29
N LEU A 99 -1.94 2.40 6.29
CA LEU A 99 -1.43 2.95 5.05
C LEU A 99 -2.01 4.33 4.73
N ILE A 100 -1.14 5.18 4.17
CA ILE A 100 -1.57 6.34 3.38
C ILE A 100 -0.94 6.28 1.99
N PHE A 101 -1.56 6.98 1.05
CA PHE A 101 -1.21 6.97 -0.36
C PHE A 101 -0.93 8.39 -0.83
N LEU A 102 0.30 8.62 -1.32
CA LEU A 102 0.75 9.92 -1.77
C LEU A 102 1.13 9.87 -3.25
N TYR A 103 0.97 10.98 -3.96
CA TYR A 103 1.43 11.13 -5.33
C TYR A 103 2.02 12.53 -5.58
N ASP A 104 2.95 12.61 -6.53
CA ASP A 104 3.60 13.84 -6.99
C ASP A 104 3.42 13.99 -8.50
N ASP A 105 2.25 14.49 -8.91
CA ASP A 105 1.86 14.53 -10.32
C ASP A 105 0.85 15.65 -10.60
N ASP A 106 1.23 16.56 -11.50
CA ASP A 106 0.43 17.72 -11.88
C ASP A 106 -0.44 17.49 -13.12
N ALA A 107 -0.46 16.25 -13.68
CA ALA A 107 -1.30 15.96 -14.83
C ALA A 107 -2.80 16.10 -14.46
N PRO A 108 -3.65 16.64 -15.35
CA PRO A 108 -5.07 16.87 -15.06
C PRO A 108 -5.83 15.59 -14.65
N GLU A 109 -5.39 14.42 -15.15
CA GLU A 109 -6.00 13.12 -14.86
C GLU A 109 -5.42 12.42 -13.61
N SER A 110 -4.38 13.01 -13.00
CA SER A 110 -3.61 12.37 -11.91
C SER A 110 -4.49 11.96 -10.74
N GLU A 111 -5.25 12.89 -10.17
CA GLU A 111 -6.12 12.61 -9.01
C GLU A 111 -7.09 11.46 -9.31
N SER A 112 -7.80 11.53 -10.44
CA SER A 112 -8.75 10.48 -10.82
C SER A 112 -8.09 9.12 -10.99
N ASN A 113 -6.90 9.06 -11.61
CA ASN A 113 -6.19 7.81 -11.86
C ASN A 113 -5.57 7.24 -10.57
N TYR A 114 -5.02 8.08 -9.69
CA TYR A 114 -4.49 7.61 -8.41
C TYR A 114 -5.60 7.17 -7.44
N VAL A 115 -6.76 7.81 -7.47
CA VAL A 115 -7.96 7.31 -6.75
C VAL A 115 -8.38 5.92 -7.25
N LYS A 116 -8.38 5.69 -8.58
CA LYS A 116 -8.68 4.38 -9.17
C LYS A 116 -7.61 3.34 -8.76
N LEU A 117 -6.33 3.73 -8.77
CA LEU A 117 -5.23 2.89 -8.34
C LEU A 117 -5.46 2.41 -6.91
N VAL A 118 -5.65 3.34 -5.96
CA VAL A 118 -5.84 2.99 -4.54
C VAL A 118 -7.07 2.11 -4.34
N LYS A 119 -8.22 2.44 -4.95
CA LYS A 119 -9.42 1.61 -4.85
C LYS A 119 -9.18 0.17 -5.32
N ARG A 120 -8.40 0.00 -6.39
CA ARG A 120 -8.05 -1.31 -6.93
C ARG A 120 -7.08 -2.05 -6.03
N MET A 121 -6.06 -1.37 -5.53
CA MET A 121 -5.12 -1.94 -4.55
C MET A 121 -5.87 -2.43 -3.31
N LEU A 122 -6.72 -1.59 -2.70
CA LEU A 122 -7.51 -1.96 -1.53
C LEU A 122 -8.38 -3.19 -1.82
N SER A 123 -9.10 -3.18 -2.94
CA SER A 123 -9.92 -4.33 -3.35
C SER A 123 -9.10 -5.62 -3.45
N TRP A 124 -7.89 -5.57 -4.00
CA TRP A 124 -7.06 -6.76 -4.18
C TRP A 124 -6.37 -7.24 -2.91
N LEU A 125 -5.97 -6.31 -2.03
CA LEU A 125 -5.38 -6.65 -0.73
C LEU A 125 -6.39 -7.32 0.20
N THR A 126 -7.64 -6.82 0.23
CA THR A 126 -8.67 -7.25 1.18
C THR A 126 -9.66 -8.28 0.63
N LEU A 127 -9.59 -8.60 -0.69
CA LEU A 127 -10.52 -9.56 -1.30
C LEU A 127 -10.32 -10.96 -0.71
N GLN A 128 -11.36 -11.48 -0.08
CA GLN A 128 -11.42 -12.87 0.37
C GLN A 128 -11.55 -13.82 -0.81
N THR A 129 -10.64 -14.75 -0.95
CA THR A 129 -10.65 -15.81 -1.95
C THR A 129 -10.53 -17.18 -1.29
N SER A 130 -10.56 -18.25 -2.09
CA SER A 130 -10.25 -19.61 -1.59
C SER A 130 -8.83 -19.72 -1.01
N SER A 131 -7.92 -18.86 -1.46
CA SER A 131 -6.56 -18.74 -0.96
C SER A 131 -6.42 -17.68 0.16
N GLY A 132 -7.52 -17.21 0.78
CA GLY A 132 -7.50 -16.19 1.85
C GLY A 132 -7.41 -14.76 1.31
N ILE A 133 -7.02 -13.84 2.21
CA ILE A 133 -6.73 -12.43 1.91
C ILE A 133 -5.22 -12.20 1.92
N LEU A 134 -4.75 -11.10 1.30
CA LEU A 134 -3.35 -10.69 1.45
C LEU A 134 -3.15 -9.96 2.77
N PHE A 135 -3.85 -8.84 2.97
CA PHE A 135 -3.79 -8.03 4.17
C PHE A 135 -5.11 -7.32 4.43
N ASP A 136 -5.45 -7.11 5.69
CA ASP A 136 -6.37 -6.06 6.11
C ASP A 136 -5.66 -4.70 6.05
N VAL A 137 -6.40 -3.66 5.68
CA VAL A 137 -5.82 -2.31 5.50
C VAL A 137 -6.62 -1.29 6.29
N ASP A 138 -5.91 -0.49 7.10
CA ASP A 138 -6.45 0.67 7.81
C ASP A 138 -5.94 1.97 7.17
N MET A 139 -6.87 2.86 6.83
CA MET A 139 -6.58 4.16 6.22
C MET A 139 -6.98 5.34 7.11
N ARG A 140 -7.29 5.11 8.40
CA ARG A 140 -7.78 6.17 9.29
C ARG A 140 -6.76 7.27 9.56
N LEU A 141 -5.48 7.01 9.33
CA LEU A 141 -4.38 7.97 9.49
C LEU A 141 -4.17 8.92 8.30
N ARG A 142 -5.00 8.81 7.24
CA ARG A 142 -4.93 9.76 6.12
C ARG A 142 -5.45 11.15 6.53
N PRO A 143 -5.00 12.23 5.88
CA PRO A 143 -5.49 13.59 6.14
C PRO A 143 -7.01 13.66 6.19
N ASN A 144 -7.58 14.29 7.21
CA ASN A 144 -9.01 14.36 7.51
C ASN A 144 -9.68 13.00 7.79
N GLY A 145 -8.93 11.96 8.12
CA GLY A 145 -9.46 10.65 8.49
C GLY A 145 -10.40 10.07 7.43
N GLN A 146 -11.55 9.56 7.85
CA GLN A 146 -12.50 8.89 6.94
C GLN A 146 -13.13 9.82 5.89
N ASP A 147 -13.19 11.11 6.15
CA ASP A 147 -13.76 12.11 5.24
C ASP A 147 -12.74 12.61 4.20
N GLY A 148 -11.45 12.27 4.38
CA GLY A 148 -10.36 12.70 3.52
C GLY A 148 -10.23 11.90 2.23
N LEU A 149 -9.46 12.47 1.29
CA LEU A 149 -9.10 11.80 0.04
C LEU A 149 -8.36 10.49 0.31
N ILE A 150 -8.67 9.46 -0.47
CA ILE A 150 -8.01 8.16 -0.37
C ILE A 150 -6.58 8.16 -0.92
N ALA A 151 -6.26 9.10 -1.82
CA ALA A 151 -4.92 9.42 -2.30
C ALA A 151 -4.73 10.93 -2.22
N SER A 152 -3.60 11.39 -1.73
CA SER A 152 -3.31 12.82 -1.55
C SER A 152 -2.09 13.24 -2.34
N ASN A 153 -2.15 14.43 -2.95
CA ASN A 153 -0.94 15.05 -3.49
C ASN A 153 0.03 15.37 -2.35
N ILE A 154 1.33 15.15 -2.59
CA ILE A 154 2.35 15.29 -1.53
C ILE A 154 2.46 16.72 -0.98
N GLU A 155 2.29 17.74 -1.82
CA GLU A 155 2.31 19.13 -1.35
C GLU A 155 1.08 19.48 -0.50
N MET A 156 -0.10 18.93 -0.84
CA MET A 156 -1.30 19.08 -0.01
C MET A 156 -1.12 18.36 1.34
N PHE A 157 -0.52 17.17 1.32
CA PHE A 157 -0.17 16.45 2.55
C PHE A 157 0.78 17.26 3.43
N ARG A 158 1.85 17.84 2.87
CA ARG A 158 2.78 18.69 3.60
C ARG A 158 2.13 19.94 4.20
N LYS A 159 1.23 20.61 3.45
CA LYS A 159 0.47 21.75 3.95
C LYS A 159 -0.42 21.36 5.13
N TYR A 160 -1.12 20.23 5.02
CA TYR A 160 -1.93 19.67 6.09
C TYR A 160 -1.09 19.39 7.34
N GLN A 161 0.04 18.71 7.20
CA GLN A 161 0.91 18.38 8.34
C GLN A 161 1.51 19.63 9.00
N ARG A 162 1.81 20.69 8.25
CA ARG A 162 2.31 21.97 8.79
C ARG A 162 1.24 22.84 9.42
N ASN A 163 -0.02 22.43 9.35
CA ASN A 163 -1.18 23.20 9.82
C ASN A 163 -1.18 24.64 9.28
N ALA A 164 -0.81 24.82 8.00
CA ALA A 164 -0.60 26.14 7.40
C ALA A 164 -1.84 27.03 7.42
N ASP A 165 -3.04 26.45 7.39
CA ASP A 165 -4.32 27.14 7.29
C ASP A 165 -5.18 27.02 8.57
N GLY A 166 -4.62 26.51 9.68
CA GLY A 166 -5.33 26.34 10.95
C GLY A 166 -6.32 25.16 10.99
N HIS A 167 -6.35 24.34 9.92
CA HIS A 167 -7.18 23.13 9.77
C HIS A 167 -6.31 21.90 9.45
N GLY A 168 -5.11 21.85 10.02
CA GLY A 168 -4.14 20.79 9.74
C GLY A 168 -4.19 19.63 10.73
N ALA A 169 -3.13 18.84 10.70
CA ALA A 169 -2.98 17.63 11.47
C ALA A 169 -3.08 17.87 12.98
N TRP A 170 -3.72 16.93 13.67
CA TRP A 170 -3.80 16.93 15.13
C TRP A 170 -2.48 16.44 15.76
N PRO A 171 -2.18 16.79 17.00
CA PRO A 171 -0.94 16.35 17.69
C PRO A 171 -0.74 14.84 17.68
N TRP A 172 -1.79 14.02 17.74
CA TRP A 172 -1.69 12.57 17.70
C TRP A 172 -1.33 12.05 16.29
N GLU A 173 -1.69 12.76 15.22
CA GLU A 173 -1.26 12.43 13.85
C GLU A 173 0.23 12.69 13.66
N HIS A 174 0.77 13.76 14.26
CA HIS A 174 2.22 13.99 14.30
C HIS A 174 2.96 12.91 15.09
N GLN A 175 2.36 12.40 16.17
CA GLN A 175 2.93 11.25 16.87
C GLN A 175 2.96 10.01 15.99
N ALA A 176 1.92 9.76 15.20
CA ALA A 176 1.89 8.64 14.26
C ALA A 176 2.96 8.77 13.16
N LEU A 177 3.25 10.00 12.69
CA LEU A 177 4.31 10.28 11.71
C LEU A 177 5.70 9.83 12.17
N THR A 178 6.01 9.85 13.46
CA THR A 178 7.34 9.46 13.98
C THR A 178 7.71 8.01 13.65
N ARG A 179 6.71 7.20 13.29
CA ARG A 179 6.88 5.79 12.91
C ARG A 179 6.54 5.54 11.44
N ALA A 180 6.31 6.59 10.67
CA ALA A 180 5.98 6.45 9.27
C ALA A 180 7.24 6.23 8.43
N ARG A 181 7.13 5.42 7.37
CA ARG A 181 8.18 5.20 6.39
C ARG A 181 7.63 4.93 5.00
N PHE A 182 8.45 5.17 3.99
CA PHE A 182 8.20 4.70 2.64
C PHE A 182 8.23 3.16 2.59
N CYS A 183 7.21 2.53 1.98
CA CYS A 183 7.09 1.08 1.84
C CYS A 183 7.24 0.62 0.38
N ALA A 184 6.53 1.26 -0.56
CA ALA A 184 6.53 0.85 -1.95
C ALA A 184 6.13 1.99 -2.89
N GLY A 185 6.46 1.86 -4.17
CA GLY A 185 6.12 2.82 -5.24
C GLY A 185 7.32 3.58 -5.76
N ASP A 186 7.13 4.83 -6.16
CA ASP A 186 8.20 5.69 -6.69
C ASP A 186 9.12 6.17 -5.55
N PRO A 187 10.42 5.80 -5.59
CA PRO A 187 11.38 6.23 -4.56
C PRO A 187 11.55 7.76 -4.48
N GLN A 188 11.32 8.50 -5.57
CA GLN A 188 11.42 9.96 -5.55
C GLN A 188 10.29 10.58 -4.72
N VAL A 189 9.07 10.04 -4.85
CA VAL A 189 7.94 10.45 -4.01
C VAL A 189 8.18 10.04 -2.55
N GLY A 190 8.75 8.85 -2.34
CA GLY A 190 9.18 8.38 -1.01
C GLY A 190 10.19 9.33 -0.35
N GLN A 191 11.24 9.72 -1.05
CA GLN A 191 12.27 10.67 -0.56
C GLN A 191 11.69 12.05 -0.24
N GLN A 192 10.69 12.48 -0.99
CA GLN A 192 10.00 13.74 -0.70
C GLN A 192 9.16 13.66 0.59
N PHE A 193 8.69 12.48 0.97
CA PHE A 193 7.96 12.28 2.21
C PHE A 193 8.88 12.32 3.44
N GLU A 194 10.05 11.68 3.38
CA GLU A 194 11.07 11.63 4.44
C GLU A 194 11.73 12.99 4.68
#